data_ed78081e0acc639676ac54abb081da0c
#
_entry.id   ed78081e0acc639676ac54abb081da0c
#
_cell.length_a   1.000
_cell.length_b   1.000
_cell.length_c   1.000
_cell.angle_alpha   90.00
_cell.angle_beta   90.00
_cell.angle_gamma   90.00
#
_symmetry.space_group_name_H-M   'P 1'
#
loop_
_entity.id
_entity.type
_entity.pdbx_description
1 polymer ?
#
loop_
_entity_poly.entity_id
_entity_poly.type
_entity_poly.pdbx_seq_one_letter_code
_entity_poly.pdbx_strand_id
1 'polypeptide(L)'
;MLVLNKKLDTMVKEAMGDTPINLDSGEDRSMVMYSCKVRDKNVWKNSFNLGMETRRGGSKRPKKRPNLTKRDFNRMVADMTDVVYKTKAKQCSNCRGSGTIKKYTVKGDLYKIAPKCPKCDGKGVVYLSTGEVAGFKLVPTNIIDCTVNGFKTDMDTATKHITEGDSKAKDFLQSYTRYSAIRTYLRTFIEGIEKGLDVNNFIHPQFMQCITATGRLSSRNPNFQNMPRGSTFPVRKAIVSRFNNGFILEGDYRQLEFRVAGFLSKDKQLYRDVENNVDVHQYTADTMGVERQEAKAHTFKPLYGGVLGTPKEMRYYE
;
A
#
# COMPACT_ATOMS: atom_id res chain seq x y z
N MET A 1 12.57 12.44 8.30
CA MET A 1 11.14 12.60 7.98
C MET A 1 10.78 14.00 7.52
N LEU A 2 11.04 15.05 8.32
CA LEU A 2 10.68 16.44 7.97
C LEU A 2 11.24 16.93 6.63
N VAL A 3 12.51 16.68 6.35
CA VAL A 3 13.15 17.06 5.07
C VAL A 3 12.49 16.37 3.88
N LEU A 4 12.20 15.08 4.02
CA LEU A 4 11.58 14.30 2.96
C LEU A 4 10.12 14.73 2.72
N ASN A 5 9.41 15.08 3.79
CA ASN A 5 8.05 15.62 3.68
C ASN A 5 8.04 16.94 2.92
N LYS A 6 8.93 17.88 3.29
CA LYS A 6 9.08 19.16 2.56
C LYS A 6 9.41 18.95 1.08
N LYS A 7 10.31 18.00 0.78
CA LYS A 7 10.63 17.66 -0.60
C LYS A 7 9.40 17.18 -1.36
N LEU A 8 8.64 16.25 -0.79
CA LEU A 8 7.41 15.72 -1.39
C LEU A 8 6.35 16.81 -1.57
N ASP A 9 6.15 17.68 -0.57
CA ASP A 9 5.22 18.79 -0.66
C ASP A 9 5.57 19.72 -1.83
N THR A 10 6.85 20.04 -2.01
CA THR A 10 7.32 20.84 -3.15
C THR A 10 7.04 20.16 -4.48
N MET A 11 7.40 18.88 -4.61
CA MET A 11 7.16 18.10 -5.84
C MET A 11 5.69 17.98 -6.19
N VAL A 12 4.84 17.72 -5.17
CA VAL A 12 3.39 17.65 -5.35
C VAL A 12 2.84 19.01 -5.75
N LYS A 13 3.29 20.09 -5.14
CA LYS A 13 2.87 21.44 -5.51
C LYS A 13 3.26 21.80 -6.96
N GLU A 14 4.44 21.44 -7.38
CA GLU A 14 4.88 21.62 -8.78
C GLU A 14 4.03 20.79 -9.77
N ALA A 15 3.67 19.56 -9.38
CA ALA A 15 2.90 18.65 -10.22
C ALA A 15 1.40 18.98 -10.25
N MET A 16 0.80 19.40 -9.13
CA MET A 16 -0.65 19.57 -8.96
C MET A 16 -1.10 21.02 -8.90
N GLY A 17 -0.17 21.96 -8.74
CA GLY A 17 -0.46 23.37 -8.42
C GLY A 17 -0.90 23.55 -6.98
N ASP A 18 -1.81 24.49 -6.75
CA ASP A 18 -2.24 24.84 -5.38
C ASP A 18 -3.34 23.93 -4.81
N THR A 19 -3.81 22.90 -5.54
CA THR A 19 -4.78 21.92 -5.02
C THR A 19 -4.20 21.22 -3.80
N PRO A 20 -4.88 21.23 -2.64
CA PRO A 20 -4.46 20.48 -1.48
C PRO A 20 -4.48 18.97 -1.78
N ILE A 21 -3.36 18.31 -1.58
CA ILE A 21 -3.18 16.87 -1.80
C ILE A 21 -2.80 16.21 -0.47
N ASN A 22 -3.55 15.16 -0.12
CA ASN A 22 -3.24 14.31 1.02
C ASN A 22 -2.60 13.00 0.53
N LEU A 23 -1.29 12.89 0.63
CA LEU A 23 -0.58 11.65 0.24
C LEU A 23 -0.94 10.41 1.09
N ASP A 24 -1.76 10.56 2.13
CA ASP A 24 -2.32 9.43 2.87
C ASP A 24 -3.59 8.88 2.22
N SER A 25 -4.27 9.70 1.44
CA SER A 25 -5.42 9.30 0.64
C SER A 25 -4.98 8.51 -0.59
N GLY A 26 -5.54 7.31 -0.78
CA GLY A 26 -5.31 6.51 -1.98
C GLY A 26 -5.85 7.20 -3.24
N GLU A 27 -6.92 7.98 -3.12
CA GLU A 27 -7.52 8.74 -4.21
C GLU A 27 -6.59 9.89 -4.66
N ASP A 28 -6.08 10.66 -3.71
CA ASP A 28 -5.20 11.79 -3.99
C ASP A 28 -3.87 11.29 -4.59
N ARG A 29 -3.30 10.22 -4.05
CA ARG A 29 -2.11 9.58 -4.64
C ARG A 29 -2.36 9.11 -6.07
N SER A 30 -3.53 8.50 -6.32
CA SER A 30 -3.91 8.07 -7.66
C SER A 30 -3.99 9.26 -8.61
N MET A 31 -4.57 10.38 -8.19
CA MET A 31 -4.59 11.61 -9.00
C MET A 31 -3.19 12.14 -9.30
N VAL A 32 -2.31 12.18 -8.30
CA VAL A 32 -0.92 12.64 -8.47
C VAL A 32 -0.15 11.74 -9.42
N MET A 33 -0.26 10.42 -9.29
CA MET A 33 0.47 9.46 -10.12
C MET A 33 -0.06 9.40 -11.56
N TYR A 34 -1.38 9.28 -11.72
CA TYR A 34 -2.01 8.94 -13.00
C TYR A 34 -2.70 10.11 -13.70
N SER A 35 -2.67 11.31 -13.10
CA SER A 35 -3.22 12.54 -13.70
C SER A 35 -4.72 12.49 -14.04
N CYS A 36 -5.44 11.58 -13.42
CA CYS A 36 -6.87 11.40 -13.61
C CYS A 36 -7.59 11.06 -12.32
N LYS A 37 -8.89 11.31 -12.29
CA LYS A 37 -9.79 10.92 -11.19
C LYS A 37 -11.00 10.17 -11.72
N VAL A 38 -11.51 9.25 -10.95
CA VAL A 38 -12.74 8.51 -11.26
C VAL A 38 -13.93 9.47 -11.24
N ARG A 39 -14.72 9.47 -12.31
CA ARG A 39 -15.89 10.34 -12.47
C ARG A 39 -17.06 9.89 -11.57
N ASP A 40 -17.40 8.63 -11.64
CA ASP A 40 -18.43 7.99 -10.81
C ASP A 40 -17.88 6.68 -10.22
N LYS A 41 -17.74 6.65 -8.87
CA LYS A 41 -17.19 5.50 -8.16
C LYS A 41 -18.06 4.24 -8.24
N ASN A 42 -19.39 4.39 -8.39
CA ASN A 42 -20.28 3.24 -8.49
C ASN A 42 -20.21 2.61 -9.88
N VAL A 43 -20.23 3.41 -10.93
CA VAL A 43 -20.05 2.96 -12.31
C VAL A 43 -18.68 2.29 -12.44
N TRP A 44 -17.61 2.94 -11.97
CA TRP A 44 -16.25 2.42 -11.95
C TRP A 44 -16.15 1.06 -11.23
N LYS A 45 -16.70 0.97 -10.00
CA LYS A 45 -16.69 -0.25 -9.21
C LYS A 45 -17.40 -1.40 -9.92
N ASN A 46 -18.54 -1.14 -10.53
CA ASN A 46 -19.32 -2.17 -11.21
C ASN A 46 -18.66 -2.62 -12.51
N SER A 47 -18.16 -1.69 -13.33
CA SER A 47 -17.53 -1.99 -14.62
C SER A 47 -16.26 -2.83 -14.48
N PHE A 48 -15.47 -2.60 -13.45
CA PHE A 48 -14.27 -3.39 -13.19
C PHE A 48 -14.47 -4.49 -12.13
N ASN A 49 -15.71 -4.73 -11.71
CA ASN A 49 -16.09 -5.71 -10.69
C ASN A 49 -15.23 -5.63 -9.43
N LEU A 50 -15.08 -4.40 -8.91
CA LEU A 50 -14.25 -4.12 -7.74
C LEU A 50 -14.95 -4.52 -6.44
N GLY A 51 -14.18 -4.98 -5.47
CA GLY A 51 -14.64 -5.32 -4.13
C GLY A 51 -14.50 -6.79 -3.81
N MET A 52 -15.17 -7.21 -2.76
CA MET A 52 -15.11 -8.56 -2.21
C MET A 52 -16.45 -9.27 -2.39
N GLU A 53 -16.42 -10.57 -2.58
CA GLU A 53 -17.57 -11.45 -2.52
C GLU A 53 -17.42 -12.43 -1.35
N THR A 54 -18.53 -12.82 -0.75
CA THR A 54 -18.56 -13.79 0.34
C THR A 54 -18.73 -15.21 -0.24
N ARG A 55 -17.86 -16.12 0.11
CA ARG A 55 -17.95 -17.56 -0.24
C ARG A 55 -18.97 -18.26 0.65
N ARG A 56 -19.44 -19.43 0.21
CA ARG A 56 -20.12 -20.38 1.11
C ARG A 56 -19.18 -20.67 2.28
N GLY A 57 -19.62 -20.42 3.52
CA GLY A 57 -18.77 -20.51 4.72
C GLY A 57 -18.24 -19.17 5.26
N GLY A 58 -18.68 -18.04 4.71
CA GLY A 58 -18.47 -16.70 5.28
C GLY A 58 -17.11 -16.03 4.95
N SER A 59 -16.14 -16.74 4.38
CA SER A 59 -14.88 -16.15 3.96
C SER A 59 -15.07 -15.20 2.78
N LYS A 60 -14.31 -14.10 2.75
CA LYS A 60 -14.35 -13.10 1.66
C LYS A 60 -13.21 -13.29 0.69
N ARG A 61 -13.47 -13.15 -0.60
CA ARG A 61 -12.43 -13.08 -1.65
C ARG A 61 -12.67 -11.88 -2.58
N PRO A 62 -11.63 -11.39 -3.26
CA PRO A 62 -11.82 -10.43 -4.34
C PRO A 62 -12.74 -11.00 -5.42
N LYS A 63 -13.63 -10.18 -5.93
CA LYS A 63 -14.47 -10.54 -7.07
C LYS A 63 -13.61 -10.82 -8.29
N LYS A 64 -14.04 -11.77 -9.13
CA LYS A 64 -13.36 -12.07 -10.39
C LYS A 64 -13.43 -10.85 -11.31
N ARG A 65 -12.29 -10.37 -11.77
CA ARG A 65 -12.18 -9.26 -12.71
C ARG A 65 -12.66 -9.68 -14.11
N PRO A 66 -13.28 -8.80 -14.88
CA PRO A 66 -13.55 -9.07 -16.29
C PRO A 66 -12.24 -9.25 -17.06
N ASN A 67 -12.26 -10.16 -18.04
CA ASN A 67 -11.11 -10.33 -18.93
C ASN A 67 -11.22 -9.28 -20.06
N LEU A 68 -10.34 -8.29 -20.02
CA LEU A 68 -10.32 -7.18 -20.97
C LEU A 68 -9.01 -7.19 -21.75
N THR A 69 -9.11 -6.88 -23.07
CA THR A 69 -7.91 -6.54 -23.82
C THR A 69 -7.33 -5.22 -23.32
N LYS A 70 -6.02 -4.98 -23.56
CA LYS A 70 -5.38 -3.70 -23.21
C LYS A 70 -6.09 -2.50 -23.86
N ARG A 71 -6.59 -2.67 -25.09
CA ARG A 71 -7.32 -1.63 -25.81
C ARG A 71 -8.66 -1.30 -25.16
N ASP A 72 -9.44 -2.32 -24.79
CA ASP A 72 -10.74 -2.12 -24.12
C ASP A 72 -10.56 -1.55 -22.73
N PHE A 73 -9.56 -2.02 -21.99
CA PHE A 73 -9.21 -1.45 -20.69
C PHE A 73 -8.91 0.05 -20.79
N ASN A 74 -8.00 0.45 -21.70
CA ASN A 74 -7.63 1.84 -21.87
C ASN A 74 -8.83 2.72 -22.27
N ARG A 75 -9.71 2.21 -23.18
CA ARG A 75 -10.93 2.91 -23.57
C ARG A 75 -11.86 3.11 -22.39
N MET A 76 -12.14 2.05 -21.62
CA MET A 76 -13.00 2.12 -20.43
C MET A 76 -12.45 3.10 -19.39
N VAL A 77 -11.14 3.09 -19.17
CA VAL A 77 -10.48 4.05 -18.26
C VAL A 77 -10.72 5.48 -18.75
N ALA A 78 -10.47 5.77 -20.03
CA ALA A 78 -10.67 7.09 -20.59
C ALA A 78 -12.13 7.56 -20.50
N ASP A 79 -13.09 6.66 -20.72
CA ASP A 79 -14.53 6.96 -20.64
C ASP A 79 -15.02 7.23 -19.22
N MET A 80 -14.35 6.66 -18.20
CA MET A 80 -14.79 6.71 -16.80
C MET A 80 -13.97 7.65 -15.92
N THR A 81 -12.94 8.27 -16.45
CA THR A 81 -12.07 9.19 -15.70
C THR A 81 -12.07 10.58 -16.30
N ASP A 82 -11.87 11.58 -15.44
CA ASP A 82 -11.62 12.96 -15.85
C ASP A 82 -10.14 13.27 -15.69
N VAL A 83 -9.59 14.00 -16.66
CA VAL A 83 -8.22 14.52 -16.57
C VAL A 83 -8.17 15.56 -15.43
N VAL A 84 -7.12 15.46 -14.62
CA VAL A 84 -6.86 16.43 -13.54
C VAL A 84 -5.95 17.52 -14.07
N TYR A 85 -6.31 18.76 -13.83
CA TYR A 85 -5.52 19.94 -14.25
C TYR A 85 -4.88 20.61 -13.04
N LYS A 86 -3.70 21.18 -13.23
CA LYS A 86 -3.09 22.04 -12.24
C LYS A 86 -4.00 23.20 -11.89
N THR A 87 -3.96 23.64 -10.66
CA THR A 87 -4.81 24.73 -10.20
C THR A 87 -3.99 25.85 -9.60
N LYS A 88 -4.58 27.04 -9.65
CA LYS A 88 -4.10 28.21 -8.92
C LYS A 88 -5.15 28.64 -7.91
N ALA A 89 -4.73 28.81 -6.67
CA ALA A 89 -5.60 29.28 -5.59
C ALA A 89 -5.94 30.76 -5.79
N LYS A 90 -7.22 31.09 -5.69
CA LYS A 90 -7.71 32.47 -5.74
C LYS A 90 -8.62 32.70 -4.54
N GLN A 91 -8.51 33.85 -3.94
CA GLN A 91 -9.41 34.26 -2.87
C GLN A 91 -10.86 34.17 -3.34
N CYS A 92 -11.72 33.56 -2.53
CA CYS A 92 -13.14 33.44 -2.87
C CYS A 92 -13.80 34.80 -2.93
N SER A 93 -14.32 35.19 -4.10
CA SER A 93 -14.97 36.48 -4.29
C SER A 93 -16.28 36.62 -3.50
N ASN A 94 -16.93 35.51 -3.18
CA ASN A 94 -18.22 35.53 -2.46
C ASN A 94 -18.04 35.83 -0.95
N CYS A 95 -17.05 35.25 -0.29
CA CYS A 95 -16.80 35.44 1.12
C CYS A 95 -15.52 36.27 1.41
N ARG A 96 -14.84 36.75 0.36
CA ARG A 96 -13.60 37.52 0.43
C ARG A 96 -12.55 36.89 1.36
N GLY A 97 -12.45 35.57 1.28
CA GLY A 97 -11.45 34.79 2.04
C GLY A 97 -11.88 34.34 3.44
N SER A 98 -13.03 34.81 3.97
CA SER A 98 -13.49 34.45 5.33
C SER A 98 -13.95 32.98 5.46
N GLY A 99 -14.29 32.32 4.37
CA GLY A 99 -14.89 30.97 4.36
C GLY A 99 -16.36 30.94 4.77
N THR A 100 -16.91 32.02 5.31
CA THR A 100 -18.29 32.11 5.81
C THR A 100 -19.03 33.26 5.16
N ILE A 101 -20.35 33.21 5.20
CA ILE A 101 -21.21 34.31 4.74
C ILE A 101 -22.11 34.78 5.87
N LYS A 102 -22.40 36.09 5.90
CA LYS A 102 -23.40 36.64 6.82
C LYS A 102 -24.78 36.17 6.37
N LYS A 103 -25.54 35.60 7.26
CA LYS A 103 -26.92 35.22 7.03
C LYS A 103 -27.76 35.72 8.18
N TYR A 104 -28.93 36.29 7.86
CA TYR A 104 -29.85 36.87 8.83
C TYR A 104 -31.04 35.96 9.01
N THR A 105 -31.60 35.92 10.23
CA THR A 105 -32.84 35.25 10.54
C THR A 105 -34.01 36.01 9.88
N VAL A 106 -35.21 35.40 9.86
CA VAL A 106 -36.42 36.06 9.38
C VAL A 106 -36.73 37.33 10.21
N LYS A 107 -36.29 37.41 11.45
CA LYS A 107 -36.43 38.55 12.34
C LYS A 107 -35.34 39.62 12.14
N GLY A 108 -34.40 39.45 11.22
CA GLY A 108 -33.34 40.38 10.93
C GLY A 108 -32.07 40.23 11.80
N ASP A 109 -32.03 39.26 12.72
CA ASP A 109 -30.85 39.01 13.57
C ASP A 109 -29.81 38.18 12.81
N LEU A 110 -28.54 38.44 13.09
CA LEU A 110 -27.43 37.64 12.55
C LEU A 110 -27.48 36.22 13.14
N TYR A 111 -27.27 35.20 12.31
CA TYR A 111 -27.08 33.84 12.81
C TYR A 111 -25.87 33.80 13.76
N LYS A 112 -26.03 33.16 14.93
CA LYS A 112 -24.95 33.00 15.93
C LYS A 112 -23.73 32.28 15.37
N ILE A 113 -23.93 31.35 14.44
CA ILE A 113 -22.87 30.63 13.71
C ILE A 113 -23.02 31.00 12.23
N ALA A 114 -22.02 31.68 11.69
CA ALA A 114 -22.00 32.07 10.30
C ALA A 114 -21.92 30.82 9.39
N PRO A 115 -22.86 30.61 8.45
CA PRO A 115 -22.84 29.46 7.56
C PRO A 115 -21.66 29.48 6.62
N LYS A 116 -21.20 28.30 6.23
CA LYS A 116 -20.12 28.14 5.25
C LYS A 116 -20.48 28.82 3.93
N CYS A 117 -19.50 29.42 3.31
CA CYS A 117 -19.65 30.00 1.98
C CYS A 117 -19.88 28.89 0.95
N PRO A 118 -21.02 28.87 0.22
CA PRO A 118 -21.34 27.80 -0.74
C PRO A 118 -20.38 27.75 -1.93
N LYS A 119 -19.73 28.87 -2.28
CA LYS A 119 -18.80 28.93 -3.42
C LYS A 119 -17.46 28.27 -3.14
N CYS A 120 -16.96 28.33 -1.93
CA CYS A 120 -15.67 27.76 -1.53
C CYS A 120 -15.78 26.68 -0.45
N ASP A 121 -17.01 26.27 -0.10
CA ASP A 121 -17.30 25.28 0.94
C ASP A 121 -16.54 25.54 2.25
N GLY A 122 -16.52 26.78 2.67
CA GLY A 122 -15.86 27.18 3.91
C GLY A 122 -14.34 27.38 3.84
N LYS A 123 -13.70 27.13 2.71
CA LYS A 123 -12.23 27.18 2.55
C LYS A 123 -11.65 28.60 2.39
N GLY A 124 -12.48 29.59 2.07
CA GLY A 124 -12.04 30.97 1.80
C GLY A 124 -11.34 31.15 0.44
N VAL A 125 -10.93 30.08 -0.20
CA VAL A 125 -10.27 30.06 -1.52
C VAL A 125 -10.98 29.15 -2.49
N VAL A 126 -10.87 29.45 -3.78
CA VAL A 126 -11.31 28.59 -4.90
C VAL A 126 -10.09 28.24 -5.73
N TYR A 127 -10.08 27.02 -6.28
CA TYR A 127 -8.98 26.50 -7.10
C TYR A 127 -9.42 26.55 -8.57
N LEU A 128 -8.76 27.42 -9.34
CA LEU A 128 -9.05 27.59 -10.76
C LEU A 128 -8.08 26.79 -11.60
N SER A 129 -8.59 26.04 -12.57
CA SER A 129 -7.76 25.30 -13.52
C SER A 129 -6.86 26.24 -14.34
N THR A 130 -5.60 25.85 -14.51
CA THR A 130 -4.65 26.54 -15.37
C THR A 130 -4.70 26.03 -16.81
N GLY A 131 -5.42 24.93 -17.10
CA GLY A 131 -5.42 24.25 -18.38
C GLY A 131 -4.24 23.28 -18.58
N GLU A 132 -3.23 23.30 -17.71
CA GLU A 132 -2.11 22.37 -17.74
C GLU A 132 -2.48 21.07 -17.02
N VAL A 133 -2.23 19.91 -17.64
CA VAL A 133 -2.48 18.60 -17.02
C VAL A 133 -1.59 18.41 -15.82
N ALA A 134 -2.21 18.08 -14.69
CA ALA A 134 -1.55 17.86 -13.42
C ALA A 134 -0.98 16.44 -13.29
N GLY A 135 -0.12 16.22 -12.28
CA GLY A 135 0.41 14.92 -11.91
C GLY A 135 1.55 14.41 -12.80
N PHE A 136 1.93 13.16 -12.59
CA PHE A 136 3.09 12.52 -13.23
C PHE A 136 2.73 11.70 -14.48
N LYS A 137 1.47 11.67 -14.90
CA LYS A 137 0.99 11.04 -16.13
C LYS A 137 1.40 9.57 -16.30
N LEU A 138 1.57 8.84 -15.20
CA LEU A 138 1.82 7.41 -15.27
C LEU A 138 0.62 6.69 -15.88
N VAL A 139 0.88 5.56 -16.54
CA VAL A 139 -0.17 4.78 -17.20
C VAL A 139 -0.38 3.48 -16.44
N PRO A 140 -1.62 3.16 -16.03
CA PRO A 140 -1.90 1.87 -15.40
C PRO A 140 -1.70 0.74 -16.42
N THR A 141 -1.13 -0.38 -15.98
CA THR A 141 -0.74 -1.46 -16.88
C THR A 141 -1.91 -2.37 -17.24
N ASN A 142 -2.80 -2.64 -16.29
CA ASN A 142 -3.94 -3.53 -16.52
C ASN A 142 -5.04 -3.35 -15.45
N ILE A 143 -6.12 -4.12 -15.59
CA ILE A 143 -7.30 -4.08 -14.71
C ILE A 143 -6.99 -4.45 -13.24
N ILE A 144 -5.90 -5.17 -12.95
CA ILE A 144 -5.52 -5.55 -11.58
C ILE A 144 -5.11 -4.29 -10.79
N ASP A 145 -4.68 -3.25 -11.48
CA ASP A 145 -4.29 -1.99 -10.86
C ASP A 145 -5.48 -1.10 -10.47
N CYS A 146 -6.70 -1.42 -10.93
CA CYS A 146 -7.90 -0.69 -10.54
C CYS A 146 -8.27 -0.95 -9.07
N THR A 147 -8.56 0.13 -8.34
CA THR A 147 -9.11 0.13 -6.98
C THR A 147 -10.43 0.89 -6.94
N VAL A 148 -11.15 0.87 -5.83
CA VAL A 148 -12.43 1.60 -5.70
C VAL A 148 -12.26 3.12 -5.89
N ASN A 149 -11.10 3.65 -5.57
CA ASN A 149 -10.82 5.09 -5.60
C ASN A 149 -9.85 5.51 -6.73
N GLY A 150 -9.75 4.72 -7.79
CA GLY A 150 -8.82 4.98 -8.88
C GLY A 150 -7.86 3.82 -9.09
N PHE A 151 -6.56 4.09 -9.10
CA PHE A 151 -5.54 3.06 -9.34
C PHE A 151 -4.71 2.77 -8.09
N LYS A 152 -4.05 1.62 -8.09
CA LYS A 152 -3.10 1.23 -7.04
C LYS A 152 -1.96 2.22 -6.94
N THR A 153 -1.58 2.50 -5.71
CA THR A 153 -0.48 3.39 -5.35
C THR A 153 0.34 2.80 -4.19
N ASP A 154 0.29 1.46 -4.06
CA ASP A 154 1.09 0.73 -3.08
C ASP A 154 2.58 0.73 -3.46
N MET A 155 3.42 0.26 -2.53
CA MET A 155 4.87 0.25 -2.70
C MET A 155 5.31 -0.56 -3.92
N ASP A 156 4.66 -1.71 -4.17
CA ASP A 156 4.99 -2.59 -5.28
C ASP A 156 4.67 -1.93 -6.63
N THR A 157 3.51 -1.29 -6.72
CA THR A 157 3.11 -0.53 -7.91
C THR A 157 4.02 0.68 -8.13
N ALA A 158 4.34 1.43 -7.07
CA ALA A 158 5.25 2.56 -7.15
C ALA A 158 6.65 2.12 -7.63
N THR A 159 7.17 1.00 -7.12
CA THR A 159 8.47 0.46 -7.51
C THR A 159 8.50 0.05 -8.99
N LYS A 160 7.44 -0.57 -9.51
CA LYS A 160 7.31 -0.88 -10.94
C LYS A 160 7.38 0.37 -11.80
N HIS A 161 6.65 1.42 -11.42
CA HIS A 161 6.65 2.68 -12.17
C HIS A 161 7.96 3.49 -12.06
N ILE A 162 8.85 3.21 -11.10
CA ILE A 162 10.18 3.83 -11.04
C ILE A 162 10.99 3.52 -12.32
N THR A 163 10.82 2.35 -12.92
CA THR A 163 11.52 1.96 -14.15
C THR A 163 10.91 2.57 -15.40
N GLU A 164 9.63 2.90 -15.39
CA GLU A 164 8.83 3.32 -16.56
C GLU A 164 8.64 4.84 -16.65
N GLY A 165 8.66 5.55 -15.52
CA GLY A 165 8.40 6.98 -15.45
C GLY A 165 9.53 7.87 -15.98
N ASP A 166 9.22 9.12 -16.26
CA ASP A 166 10.23 10.16 -16.53
C ASP A 166 11.05 10.49 -15.27
N SER A 167 12.07 11.36 -15.41
CA SER A 167 12.97 11.69 -14.29
C SER A 167 12.25 12.30 -13.08
N LYS A 168 11.21 13.11 -13.30
CA LYS A 168 10.43 13.75 -12.22
C LYS A 168 9.55 12.74 -11.51
N ALA A 169 8.88 11.86 -12.27
CA ALA A 169 8.07 10.76 -11.71
C ALA A 169 8.95 9.80 -10.90
N LYS A 170 10.13 9.45 -11.40
CA LYS A 170 11.10 8.59 -10.68
C LYS A 170 11.53 9.20 -9.35
N ASP A 171 11.91 10.47 -9.34
CA ASP A 171 12.33 11.14 -8.09
C ASP A 171 11.17 11.25 -7.08
N PHE A 172 9.97 11.56 -7.55
CA PHE A 172 8.77 11.54 -6.70
C PHE A 172 8.52 10.14 -6.12
N LEU A 173 8.49 9.10 -6.96
CA LEU A 173 8.20 7.73 -6.51
C LEU A 173 9.25 7.20 -5.53
N GLN A 174 10.54 7.45 -5.78
CA GLN A 174 11.62 7.10 -4.85
C GLN A 174 11.49 7.83 -3.51
N SER A 175 11.18 9.13 -3.55
CA SER A 175 10.97 9.93 -2.35
C SER A 175 9.72 9.46 -1.59
N TYR A 176 8.63 9.17 -2.29
CA TYR A 176 7.38 8.69 -1.71
C TYR A 176 7.52 7.29 -1.10
N THR A 177 8.17 6.35 -1.78
CA THR A 177 8.38 4.99 -1.24
C THR A 177 9.21 5.04 0.03
N ARG A 178 10.28 5.84 0.05
CA ARG A 178 11.10 6.05 1.25
C ARG A 178 10.30 6.71 2.39
N TYR A 179 9.51 7.74 2.07
CA TYR A 179 8.63 8.40 3.04
C TYR A 179 7.61 7.43 3.64
N SER A 180 6.94 6.65 2.80
CA SER A 180 5.92 5.68 3.21
C SER A 180 6.52 4.59 4.10
N ALA A 181 7.71 4.08 3.78
CA ALA A 181 8.43 3.13 4.62
C ALA A 181 8.75 3.72 6.00
N ILE A 182 9.41 4.89 6.07
CA ILE A 182 9.74 5.55 7.32
C ILE A 182 8.50 5.81 8.16
N ARG A 183 7.43 6.29 7.53
CA ARG A 183 6.16 6.57 8.21
C ARG A 183 5.52 5.32 8.80
N THR A 184 5.51 4.21 8.05
CA THR A 184 5.02 2.93 8.55
C THR A 184 5.82 2.47 9.77
N TYR A 185 7.14 2.60 9.73
CA TYR A 185 7.99 2.28 10.88
C TYR A 185 7.65 3.12 12.10
N LEU A 186 7.54 4.43 11.94
CA LEU A 186 7.24 5.34 13.05
C LEU A 186 5.86 5.01 13.67
N ARG A 187 4.82 4.97 12.84
CA ARG A 187 3.45 4.79 13.33
C ARG A 187 3.15 3.38 13.84
N THR A 188 3.64 2.36 13.13
CA THR A 188 3.28 0.97 13.45
C THR A 188 4.19 0.40 14.53
N PHE A 189 5.49 0.70 14.47
CA PHE A 189 6.44 0.05 15.35
C PHE A 189 6.85 0.96 16.51
N ILE A 190 7.26 2.21 16.29
CA ILE A 190 7.70 3.07 17.39
C ILE A 190 6.51 3.47 18.27
N GLU A 191 5.51 4.14 17.69
CA GLU A 191 4.31 4.52 18.46
C GLU A 191 3.54 3.30 18.98
N GLY A 192 3.54 2.19 18.24
CA GLY A 192 2.89 0.94 18.69
C GLY A 192 3.58 0.33 19.90
N ILE A 193 4.90 0.38 19.97
CA ILE A 193 5.69 -0.05 21.12
C ILE A 193 5.44 0.90 22.28
N GLU A 194 5.57 2.22 22.09
CA GLU A 194 5.34 3.23 23.13
C GLU A 194 3.96 3.08 23.80
N LYS A 195 2.92 2.89 22.99
CA LYS A 195 1.54 2.67 23.47
C LYS A 195 1.35 1.34 24.21
N GLY A 196 2.22 0.38 23.94
CA GLY A 196 2.17 -0.95 24.54
C GLY A 196 3.01 -1.10 25.81
N LEU A 197 3.82 -0.09 26.17
CA LEU A 197 4.61 -0.09 27.40
C LEU A 197 3.73 0.16 28.62
N ASP A 198 3.99 -0.58 29.69
CA ASP A 198 3.45 -0.31 31.00
C ASP A 198 4.30 0.72 31.77
N VAL A 199 3.92 1.02 33.02
CA VAL A 199 4.62 1.98 33.90
C VAL A 199 6.05 1.57 34.24
N ASN A 200 6.42 0.32 34.04
CA ASN A 200 7.74 -0.24 34.28
C ASN A 200 8.55 -0.43 33.00
N ASN A 201 8.05 0.10 31.88
CA ASN A 201 8.61 -0.10 30.52
C ASN A 201 8.60 -1.57 30.05
N PHE A 202 7.71 -2.40 30.57
CA PHE A 202 7.48 -3.71 30.01
C PHE A 202 6.45 -3.68 28.91
N ILE A 203 6.58 -4.61 27.97
CA ILE A 203 5.66 -4.75 26.85
C ILE A 203 4.97 -6.12 26.94
N HIS A 204 3.63 -6.13 26.79
CA HIS A 204 2.80 -7.30 26.97
C HIS A 204 1.99 -7.61 25.70
N PRO A 205 2.63 -8.19 24.65
CA PRO A 205 1.91 -8.54 23.44
C PRO A 205 0.89 -9.65 23.70
N GLN A 206 -0.28 -9.53 23.07
CA GLN A 206 -1.31 -10.55 23.15
C GLN A 206 -1.14 -11.52 21.99
N PHE A 207 -0.93 -12.81 22.28
CA PHE A 207 -0.93 -13.87 21.29
C PHE A 207 -2.29 -14.59 21.31
N MET A 208 -2.91 -14.68 20.14
CA MET A 208 -4.25 -15.26 19.97
C MET A 208 -4.16 -16.51 19.12
N GLN A 209 -4.79 -17.56 19.60
CA GLN A 209 -4.98 -18.82 18.89
C GLN A 209 -6.28 -18.77 18.07
N CYS A 210 -6.41 -19.63 17.06
CA CYS A 210 -7.62 -19.85 16.29
C CYS A 210 -8.22 -18.63 15.55
N ILE A 211 -7.42 -17.57 15.36
CA ILE A 211 -7.84 -16.39 14.61
C ILE A 211 -7.55 -16.54 13.11
N THR A 212 -6.43 -17.18 12.75
CA THR A 212 -6.05 -17.40 11.37
C THR A 212 -6.66 -18.70 10.84
N ALA A 213 -7.08 -18.70 9.56
CA ALA A 213 -7.60 -19.89 8.92
C ALA A 213 -6.58 -21.05 8.82
N THR A 214 -5.30 -20.74 8.96
CA THR A 214 -4.19 -21.71 8.88
C THR A 214 -3.76 -22.26 10.23
N GLY A 215 -4.40 -21.86 11.34
CA GLY A 215 -4.01 -22.28 12.69
C GLY A 215 -2.75 -21.59 13.24
N ARG A 216 -2.15 -20.64 12.51
CA ARG A 216 -1.02 -19.85 13.00
C ARG A 216 -1.46 -18.93 14.12
N LEU A 217 -0.58 -18.63 15.07
CA LEU A 217 -0.81 -17.59 16.08
C LEU A 217 -0.96 -16.23 15.39
N SER A 218 -1.78 -15.37 15.99
CA SER A 218 -1.87 -13.96 15.64
C SER A 218 -1.42 -13.14 16.85
N SER A 219 -0.76 -12.00 16.64
CA SER A 219 -0.31 -11.12 17.69
C SER A 219 -0.86 -9.71 17.53
N ARG A 220 -1.20 -9.08 18.69
CA ARG A 220 -1.68 -7.69 18.73
C ARG A 220 -1.24 -6.99 20.03
N ASN A 221 -1.36 -5.66 20.02
CA ASN A 221 -1.17 -4.77 21.19
C ASN A 221 0.19 -4.92 21.91
N PRO A 222 1.32 -4.79 21.22
CA PRO A 222 1.60 -4.62 19.81
C PRO A 222 1.73 -5.95 19.04
N ASN A 223 1.71 -5.88 17.69
CA ASN A 223 1.93 -7.07 16.86
C ASN A 223 3.42 -7.38 16.72
N PHE A 224 3.92 -8.32 17.52
CA PHE A 224 5.32 -8.74 17.51
C PHE A 224 5.69 -9.66 16.34
N GLN A 225 4.72 -10.32 15.73
CA GLN A 225 4.98 -11.22 14.59
C GLN A 225 5.33 -10.45 13.31
N ASN A 226 4.89 -9.19 13.20
CA ASN A 226 5.16 -8.34 12.03
C ASN A 226 6.35 -7.39 12.22
N MET A 227 7.15 -7.56 13.28
CA MET A 227 8.33 -6.73 13.49
C MET A 227 9.37 -6.94 12.38
N PRO A 228 9.83 -5.85 11.74
CA PRO A 228 10.79 -5.96 10.63
C PRO A 228 12.13 -6.54 11.09
N ARG A 229 12.73 -7.36 10.23
CA ARG A 229 14.04 -8.01 10.48
C ARG A 229 15.23 -7.20 9.93
N GLY A 230 14.98 -6.11 9.21
CA GLY A 230 16.03 -5.37 8.49
C GLY A 230 16.97 -4.57 9.40
N SER A 231 18.17 -4.31 8.89
CA SER A 231 19.18 -3.48 9.55
C SER A 231 18.91 -1.98 9.45
N THR A 232 18.14 -1.56 8.43
CA THR A 232 17.86 -0.14 8.16
C THR A 232 17.08 0.53 9.31
N PHE A 233 16.17 -0.22 9.93
CA PHE A 233 15.39 0.23 11.08
C PHE A 233 15.34 -0.89 12.12
N PRO A 234 16.35 -1.00 12.98
CA PRO A 234 16.53 -2.16 13.87
C PRO A 234 15.61 -2.10 15.10
N VAL A 235 14.29 -2.01 14.89
CA VAL A 235 13.27 -1.90 15.95
C VAL A 235 13.38 -3.02 16.99
N ARG A 236 13.75 -4.23 16.54
CA ARG A 236 13.91 -5.39 17.44
C ARG A 236 14.99 -5.19 18.50
N LYS A 237 16.00 -4.35 18.24
CA LYS A 237 17.04 -4.04 19.23
C LYS A 237 16.52 -3.27 20.46
N ALA A 238 15.35 -2.65 20.35
CA ALA A 238 14.70 -2.00 21.48
C ALA A 238 14.06 -3.00 22.47
N ILE A 239 13.88 -4.26 22.05
CA ILE A 239 13.31 -5.30 22.90
C ILE A 239 14.48 -6.04 23.56
N VAL A 240 14.54 -5.94 24.88
CA VAL A 240 15.59 -6.56 25.72
C VAL A 240 14.98 -7.45 26.77
N SER A 241 15.79 -8.30 27.38
CA SER A 241 15.35 -9.13 28.52
C SER A 241 14.99 -8.25 29.72
N ARG A 242 13.91 -8.57 30.42
CA ARG A 242 13.55 -7.94 31.69
C ARG A 242 14.45 -8.32 32.86
N PHE A 243 15.26 -9.36 32.71
CA PHE A 243 16.17 -9.84 33.74
C PHE A 243 17.53 -9.18 33.56
N ASN A 244 18.14 -8.78 34.68
CA ASN A 244 19.51 -8.27 34.68
C ASN A 244 20.47 -9.33 34.08
N ASN A 245 21.30 -8.92 33.13
CA ASN A 245 22.19 -9.83 32.40
C ASN A 245 21.47 -10.96 31.66
N GLY A 246 20.16 -10.84 31.47
CA GLY A 246 19.38 -11.79 30.70
C GLY A 246 19.49 -11.57 29.19
N PHE A 247 19.12 -12.57 28.43
CA PHE A 247 19.10 -12.53 26.97
C PHE A 247 17.78 -13.05 26.42
N ILE A 248 17.52 -12.74 25.16
CA ILE A 248 16.39 -13.28 24.40
C ILE A 248 16.93 -14.38 23.50
N LEU A 249 16.36 -15.59 23.64
CA LEU A 249 16.66 -16.71 22.75
C LEU A 249 15.68 -16.69 21.57
N GLU A 250 16.22 -16.70 20.34
CA GLU A 250 15.43 -16.86 19.11
C GLU A 250 15.76 -18.22 18.49
N GLY A 251 14.76 -19.07 18.35
CA GLY A 251 14.86 -20.37 17.70
C GLY A 251 13.84 -20.46 16.56
N ASP A 252 14.27 -20.93 15.40
CA ASP A 252 13.42 -21.12 14.22
C ASP A 252 13.76 -22.46 13.55
N TYR A 253 12.74 -23.15 13.07
CA TYR A 253 12.93 -24.38 12.31
C TYR A 253 13.44 -24.08 10.91
N ARG A 254 14.56 -24.69 10.55
CA ARG A 254 15.08 -24.56 9.20
C ARG A 254 14.17 -25.26 8.20
N GLN A 255 13.67 -24.52 7.22
CA GLN A 255 12.87 -25.06 6.10
C GLN A 255 11.68 -25.93 6.52
N LEU A 256 10.96 -25.55 7.58
CA LEU A 256 9.88 -26.37 8.14
C LEU A 256 8.84 -26.79 7.09
N GLU A 257 8.44 -25.89 6.20
CA GLU A 257 7.43 -26.15 5.18
C GLU A 257 7.87 -27.24 4.20
N PHE A 258 9.15 -27.24 3.80
CA PHE A 258 9.73 -28.31 2.96
C PHE A 258 9.79 -29.65 3.69
N ARG A 259 10.16 -29.63 4.97
CA ARG A 259 10.19 -30.85 5.78
C ARG A 259 8.81 -31.48 5.89
N VAL A 260 7.80 -30.65 6.15
CA VAL A 260 6.40 -31.10 6.20
C VAL A 260 5.91 -31.58 4.84
N ALA A 261 6.24 -30.86 3.75
CA ALA A 261 5.88 -31.28 2.39
C ALA A 261 6.50 -32.65 2.04
N GLY A 262 7.80 -32.85 2.31
CA GLY A 262 8.47 -34.12 2.13
C GLY A 262 7.81 -35.24 2.91
N PHE A 263 7.50 -35.00 4.19
CA PHE A 263 6.83 -35.97 5.04
C PHE A 263 5.45 -36.38 4.50
N LEU A 264 4.65 -35.41 4.06
CA LEU A 264 3.28 -35.65 3.55
C LEU A 264 3.28 -36.29 2.16
N SER A 265 4.15 -35.84 1.26
CA SER A 265 4.23 -36.36 -0.13
C SER A 265 4.92 -37.71 -0.22
N LYS A 266 5.73 -38.05 0.79
CA LYS A 266 6.65 -39.21 0.78
C LYS A 266 7.66 -39.17 -0.39
N ASP A 267 7.98 -37.96 -0.86
CA ASP A 267 8.95 -37.72 -1.93
C ASP A 267 10.37 -38.03 -1.44
N LYS A 268 10.98 -39.05 -2.08
CA LYS A 268 12.31 -39.55 -1.69
C LYS A 268 13.41 -38.51 -1.92
N GLN A 269 13.29 -37.68 -2.97
CA GLN A 269 14.28 -36.67 -3.27
C GLN A 269 14.22 -35.54 -2.25
N LEU A 270 13.02 -35.09 -1.94
CA LEU A 270 12.79 -34.03 -0.94
C LEU A 270 13.28 -34.47 0.45
N TYR A 271 13.11 -35.77 0.80
CA TYR A 271 13.67 -36.34 2.03
C TYR A 271 15.22 -36.24 2.05
N ARG A 272 15.88 -36.67 0.95
CA ARG A 272 17.34 -36.60 0.82
C ARG A 272 17.87 -35.17 0.91
N ASP A 273 17.17 -34.24 0.25
CA ASP A 273 17.55 -32.81 0.27
C ASP A 273 17.46 -32.22 1.68
N VAL A 274 16.41 -32.59 2.42
CA VAL A 274 16.23 -32.20 3.81
C VAL A 274 17.30 -32.80 4.73
N GLU A 275 17.58 -34.10 4.60
CA GLU A 275 18.61 -34.81 5.39
C GLU A 275 20.02 -34.26 5.13
N ASN A 276 20.33 -33.99 3.87
CA ASN A 276 21.60 -33.41 3.45
C ASN A 276 21.70 -31.90 3.69
N ASN A 277 20.67 -31.28 4.30
CA ASN A 277 20.61 -29.84 4.55
C ASN A 277 20.82 -28.97 3.29
N VAL A 278 20.34 -29.44 2.13
CA VAL A 278 20.42 -28.68 0.87
C VAL A 278 19.66 -27.36 1.03
N ASP A 279 20.28 -26.27 0.58
CA ASP A 279 19.60 -24.97 0.51
C ASP A 279 18.75 -24.93 -0.77
N VAL A 280 17.50 -25.38 -0.65
CA VAL A 280 16.55 -25.44 -1.76
C VAL A 280 16.29 -24.07 -2.39
N HIS A 281 16.46 -22.98 -1.66
CA HIS A 281 16.33 -21.63 -2.21
C HIS A 281 17.53 -21.24 -3.05
N GLN A 282 18.73 -21.66 -2.63
CA GLN A 282 19.93 -21.47 -3.44
C GLN A 282 19.88 -22.34 -4.69
N TYR A 283 19.47 -23.59 -4.58
CA TYR A 283 19.28 -24.48 -5.73
C TYR A 283 18.29 -23.89 -6.75
N THR A 284 17.16 -23.35 -6.27
CA THR A 284 16.19 -22.66 -7.14
C THR A 284 16.81 -21.40 -7.77
N ALA A 285 17.57 -20.62 -7.02
CA ALA A 285 18.26 -19.43 -7.51
C ALA A 285 19.22 -19.76 -8.66
N ASP A 286 20.05 -20.78 -8.47
CA ASP A 286 21.04 -21.24 -9.44
C ASP A 286 20.33 -21.78 -10.71
N THR A 287 19.27 -22.55 -10.55
CA THR A 287 18.50 -23.13 -11.67
C THR A 287 17.78 -22.04 -12.49
N MET A 288 17.22 -21.04 -11.82
CA MET A 288 16.48 -19.97 -12.47
C MET A 288 17.38 -18.79 -12.90
N GLY A 289 18.60 -18.71 -12.40
CA GLY A 289 19.53 -17.59 -12.64
C GLY A 289 18.99 -16.27 -12.05
N VAL A 290 18.45 -16.33 -10.81
CA VAL A 290 17.93 -15.18 -10.06
C VAL A 290 18.57 -15.07 -8.69
N GLU A 291 18.41 -13.94 -8.03
CA GLU A 291 18.89 -13.76 -6.66
C GLU A 291 18.16 -14.70 -5.69
N ARG A 292 18.90 -15.23 -4.67
CA ARG A 292 18.35 -16.16 -3.67
C ARG A 292 17.10 -15.64 -2.97
N GLN A 293 16.99 -14.34 -2.76
CA GLN A 293 15.81 -13.74 -2.11
C GLN A 293 14.57 -13.79 -3.03
N GLU A 294 14.77 -13.60 -4.33
CA GLU A 294 13.72 -13.74 -5.35
C GLU A 294 13.31 -15.21 -5.51
N ALA A 295 14.28 -16.10 -5.52
CA ALA A 295 14.08 -17.54 -5.62
C ALA A 295 13.15 -18.11 -4.53
N LYS A 296 13.09 -17.52 -3.34
CA LYS A 296 12.17 -17.96 -2.27
C LYS A 296 10.71 -18.03 -2.71
N ALA A 297 10.25 -17.04 -3.47
CA ALA A 297 8.88 -17.02 -3.97
C ALA A 297 8.63 -18.17 -4.94
N HIS A 298 9.61 -18.46 -5.80
CA HIS A 298 9.52 -19.54 -6.78
C HIS A 298 9.63 -20.93 -6.13
N THR A 299 10.44 -21.07 -5.11
CA THR A 299 10.60 -22.32 -4.37
C THR A 299 9.30 -22.73 -3.65
N PHE A 300 8.59 -21.78 -3.06
CA PHE A 300 7.35 -22.08 -2.33
C PHE A 300 6.11 -22.16 -3.21
N LYS A 301 6.12 -21.53 -4.37
CA LYS A 301 4.96 -21.43 -5.26
C LYS A 301 4.38 -22.81 -5.67
N PRO A 302 5.16 -23.82 -6.07
CA PRO A 302 4.64 -25.15 -6.38
C PRO A 302 4.02 -25.87 -5.18
N LEU A 303 4.60 -25.72 -3.99
CA LEU A 303 4.08 -26.35 -2.77
C LEU A 303 2.64 -25.93 -2.44
N TYR A 304 2.26 -24.74 -2.89
CA TYR A 304 0.91 -24.18 -2.71
C TYR A 304 0.05 -24.24 -3.99
N GLY A 305 0.44 -25.06 -4.97
CA GLY A 305 -0.30 -25.23 -6.22
C GLY A 305 -0.15 -24.08 -7.22
N GLY A 306 0.85 -23.22 -7.06
CA GLY A 306 1.12 -22.10 -7.95
C GLY A 306 2.12 -22.47 -9.03
N VAL A 307 1.65 -23.00 -10.16
CA VAL A 307 2.49 -23.43 -11.30
C VAL A 307 2.42 -22.48 -12.51
N LEU A 308 1.67 -21.38 -12.42
CA LEU A 308 1.57 -20.40 -13.51
C LEU A 308 2.67 -19.34 -13.38
N GLY A 309 3.32 -19.02 -14.50
CA GLY A 309 4.39 -18.03 -14.55
C GLY A 309 4.84 -17.69 -15.97
N THR A 310 6.02 -17.12 -16.09
CA THR A 310 6.70 -16.93 -17.38
C THR A 310 7.10 -18.30 -17.98
N PRO A 311 7.38 -18.38 -19.30
CA PRO A 311 7.87 -19.63 -19.90
C PRO A 311 9.11 -20.23 -19.21
N LYS A 312 9.98 -19.38 -18.62
CA LYS A 312 11.15 -19.83 -17.86
C LYS A 312 10.75 -20.43 -16.51
N GLU A 313 9.80 -19.81 -15.81
CA GLU A 313 9.25 -20.34 -14.56
C GLU A 313 8.49 -21.65 -14.79
N MET A 314 7.72 -21.76 -15.86
CA MET A 314 6.99 -22.96 -16.22
C MET A 314 7.94 -24.16 -16.43
N ARG A 315 9.05 -23.98 -17.15
CA ARG A 315 10.08 -25.01 -17.33
C ARG A 315 10.73 -25.45 -16.01
N TYR A 316 10.81 -24.55 -15.04
CA TYR A 316 11.31 -24.89 -13.70
C TYR A 316 10.32 -25.75 -12.91
N TYR A 317 9.00 -25.57 -13.15
CA TYR A 317 7.95 -26.31 -12.43
C TYR A 317 7.62 -27.67 -13.06
N GLU A 318 7.98 -27.90 -14.32
CA GLU A 318 7.89 -29.19 -15.03
C GLU A 318 9.03 -30.13 -14.62
#